data_9f842b6b13f28e0834173a06a8f77ef1
#
_entry.id   9f842b6b13f28e0834173a06a8f77ef1
#
_cell.length_a   1.000
_cell.length_b   1.000
_cell.length_c   1.000
_cell.angle_alpha   90.00
_cell.angle_beta   90.00
_cell.angle_gamma   90.00
#
_symmetry.space_group_name_H-M   'P 1'
#
loop_
_entity.id
_entity.type
_entity.pdbx_description
1 polymer ?
#
loop_
_entity_poly.entity_id
_entity_poly.type
_entity_poly.pdbx_seq_one_letter_code
_entity_poly.pdbx_strand_id
1 'polypeptide(L)'
;ITRGMIKGTSEGDYLNIYDDPQIIPNNNIEWKRFDEYYSFLLGPDNWMIEKQKLAFCLRAKEELYELGIKVQWFSIWHSVVQGVGKGLFSQVVQSLFGYRNVAPNVKFKDMVGNHTTIIEGKQIIFLNEVVLENNTAKTKVLSNEFKDLITEPVLWINPKNKPQIEIPNLCNFWVFSNSDTPLYIEDDDRRAFVINIKHSKQT
;
A
#
# COMPACT_ATOMS: atom_id res chain seq x y z
N ILE A 1 13.13 15.89 -3.38
CA ILE A 1 11.99 16.68 -3.93
C ILE A 1 11.37 17.42 -2.75
N THR A 2 11.62 18.69 -2.64
CA THR A 2 11.08 19.53 -1.58
C THR A 2 9.64 19.94 -1.91
N ARG A 3 8.83 20.07 -0.87
CA ARG A 3 7.45 20.57 -0.93
C ARG A 3 7.44 21.98 -1.52
N GLY A 4 6.68 22.21 -2.58
CA GLY A 4 6.58 23.53 -3.19
C GLY A 4 5.95 23.49 -4.57
N MET A 5 5.80 24.64 -5.19
CA MET A 5 5.38 24.73 -6.59
C MET A 5 6.50 24.24 -7.50
N ILE A 6 6.21 23.23 -8.30
CA ILE A 6 7.09 22.80 -9.38
C ILE A 6 6.73 23.64 -10.59
N LYS A 7 7.65 24.53 -10.98
CA LYS A 7 7.53 25.24 -12.24
C LYS A 7 7.85 24.28 -13.37
N GLY A 8 6.93 24.16 -14.29
CA GLY A 8 7.59 23.70 -15.38
C GLY A 8 7.08 22.76 -16.35
N THR A 9 5.91 22.75 -16.81
CA THR A 9 5.60 22.20 -18.11
C THR A 9 4.72 23.19 -18.86
N SER A 10 4.56 22.98 -20.17
CA SER A 10 3.62 23.72 -21.01
C SER A 10 2.16 23.70 -20.49
N GLU A 11 1.88 22.94 -19.45
CA GLU A 11 0.55 22.72 -18.87
C GLU A 11 0.30 23.50 -17.58
N GLY A 12 1.32 24.19 -17.02
CA GLY A 12 1.17 25.01 -15.81
C GLY A 12 2.08 24.67 -14.64
N ASP A 13 1.86 25.35 -13.53
CA ASP A 13 2.56 25.09 -12.27
C ASP A 13 1.79 24.08 -11.45
N TYR A 14 2.47 23.05 -10.92
CA TYR A 14 1.89 22.02 -10.09
C TYR A 14 2.32 22.19 -8.62
N LEU A 15 1.40 21.93 -7.71
CA LEU A 15 1.71 21.86 -6.28
C LEU A 15 2.23 20.44 -5.95
N ASN A 16 3.51 20.35 -5.59
CA ASN A 16 4.03 19.11 -5.04
C ASN A 16 3.51 18.90 -3.62
N ILE A 17 2.58 17.97 -3.46
CA ILE A 17 2.00 17.60 -2.15
C ILE A 17 2.78 16.49 -1.44
N TYR A 18 3.83 15.97 -2.08
CA TYR A 18 4.69 14.96 -1.47
C TYR A 18 5.35 15.51 -0.20
N ASP A 19 5.27 14.73 0.87
CA ASP A 19 5.88 15.05 2.16
C ASP A 19 7.19 14.28 2.27
N ASP A 20 8.31 14.98 2.05
CA ASP A 20 9.61 14.35 2.17
C ASP A 20 9.90 14.09 3.66
N PRO A 21 9.93 12.81 4.10
CA PRO A 21 10.28 12.51 5.47
C PRO A 21 11.73 12.93 5.71
N GLN A 22 11.94 13.82 6.63
CA GLN A 22 13.26 14.32 7.04
C GLN A 22 14.01 13.24 7.85
N ILE A 23 14.11 12.03 7.28
CA ILE A 23 14.85 10.92 7.89
C ILE A 23 16.28 10.96 7.37
N ILE A 24 17.21 11.27 8.25
CA ILE A 24 18.63 11.16 7.96
C ILE A 24 19.03 9.70 8.17
N PRO A 25 19.52 9.01 7.14
CA PRO A 25 19.99 7.64 7.29
C PRO A 25 21.07 7.57 8.36
N ASN A 26 20.90 6.70 9.34
CA ASN A 26 21.89 6.46 10.38
C ASN A 26 22.38 5.01 10.29
N ASN A 27 23.59 4.82 9.79
CA ASN A 27 24.20 3.50 9.63
C ASN A 27 24.52 2.80 10.97
N ASN A 28 24.40 3.50 12.10
CA ASN A 28 24.65 2.95 13.44
C ASN A 28 23.39 2.36 14.10
N ILE A 29 22.20 2.49 13.47
CA ILE A 29 20.97 1.90 14.00
C ILE A 29 20.82 0.49 13.44
N GLU A 30 20.96 -0.49 14.31
CA GLU A 30 20.65 -1.87 13.96
C GLU A 30 19.13 -2.07 13.90
N TRP A 31 18.63 -2.28 12.72
CA TRP A 31 17.25 -2.74 12.46
C TRP A 31 17.02 -4.20 12.88
N LYS A 32 17.96 -4.78 13.59
CA LYS A 32 18.01 -6.19 13.93
C LYS A 32 16.71 -6.71 14.55
N ARG A 33 16.19 -6.00 15.56
CA ARG A 33 14.94 -6.41 16.25
C ARG A 33 13.72 -6.39 15.33
N PHE A 34 13.65 -5.39 14.46
CA PHE A 34 12.56 -5.28 13.47
C PHE A 34 12.69 -6.40 12.43
N ASP A 35 13.89 -6.61 11.92
CA ASP A 35 14.19 -7.64 10.93
C ASP A 35 13.95 -9.05 11.49
N GLU A 36 14.44 -9.34 12.69
CA GLU A 36 14.21 -10.62 13.38
C GLU A 36 12.71 -10.87 13.65
N TYR A 37 11.98 -9.84 14.09
CA TYR A 37 10.57 -9.97 14.40
C TYR A 37 9.74 -10.31 13.14
N TYR A 38 9.93 -9.58 12.05
CA TYR A 38 9.16 -9.84 10.83
C TYR A 38 9.65 -11.08 10.08
N SER A 39 10.92 -11.41 10.16
CA SER A 39 11.45 -12.69 9.70
C SER A 39 10.82 -13.88 10.44
N PHE A 40 10.67 -13.76 11.76
CA PHE A 40 9.95 -14.75 12.56
C PHE A 40 8.46 -14.80 12.19
N LEU A 41 7.80 -13.65 12.10
CA LEU A 41 6.36 -13.54 11.90
C LEU A 41 5.93 -14.08 10.52
N LEU A 42 6.63 -13.71 9.47
CA LEU A 42 6.27 -14.01 8.09
C LEU A 42 6.99 -15.24 7.52
N GLY A 43 8.07 -15.67 8.17
CA GLY A 43 9.09 -16.55 7.61
C GLY A 43 10.17 -15.78 6.84
N PRO A 44 11.41 -16.27 6.86
CA PRO A 44 12.56 -15.53 6.31
C PRO A 44 12.42 -15.22 4.81
N ASP A 45 11.93 -16.15 4.02
CA ASP A 45 11.77 -15.98 2.58
C ASP A 45 10.69 -14.94 2.25
N ASN A 46 9.54 -15.02 2.90
CA ASN A 46 8.45 -14.04 2.74
C ASN A 46 8.90 -12.65 3.19
N TRP A 47 9.61 -12.57 4.32
CA TRP A 47 10.14 -11.31 4.80
C TRP A 47 11.16 -10.69 3.84
N MET A 48 11.98 -11.51 3.20
CA MET A 48 12.90 -11.03 2.17
C MET A 48 12.16 -10.37 1.00
N ILE A 49 11.08 -10.98 0.51
CA ILE A 49 10.25 -10.44 -0.56
C ILE A 49 9.62 -9.11 -0.12
N GLU A 50 9.09 -9.03 1.09
CA GLU A 50 8.50 -7.80 1.63
C GLU A 50 9.53 -6.68 1.80
N LYS A 51 10.76 -6.99 2.23
CA LYS A 51 11.86 -6.02 2.29
C LYS A 51 12.21 -5.48 0.90
N GLN A 52 12.28 -6.35 -0.10
CA GLN A 52 12.54 -5.93 -1.48
C GLN A 52 11.43 -5.02 -2.01
N LYS A 53 10.17 -5.33 -1.71
CA LYS A 53 9.04 -4.48 -2.06
C LYS A 53 9.15 -3.10 -1.41
N LEU A 54 9.45 -3.03 -0.12
CA LEU A 54 9.67 -1.76 0.59
C LEU A 54 10.85 -0.99 0.00
N ALA A 55 11.96 -1.66 -0.25
CA ALA A 55 13.14 -1.03 -0.87
C ALA A 55 12.84 -0.49 -2.26
N PHE A 56 12.05 -1.22 -3.07
CA PHE A 56 11.57 -0.73 -4.36
C PHE A 56 10.71 0.53 -4.19
N CYS A 57 9.76 0.55 -3.25
CA CYS A 57 8.94 1.72 -2.98
C CYS A 57 9.78 2.94 -2.53
N LEU A 58 10.84 2.73 -1.74
CA LEU A 58 11.75 3.80 -1.33
C LEU A 58 12.53 4.36 -2.52
N ARG A 59 13.05 3.50 -3.40
CA ARG A 59 13.74 3.94 -4.63
C ARG A 59 12.79 4.61 -5.61
N ALA A 60 11.58 4.06 -5.77
CA ALA A 60 10.56 4.64 -6.64
C ALA A 60 10.19 6.07 -6.22
N LYS A 61 10.30 6.37 -4.93
CA LYS A 61 10.14 7.71 -4.40
C LYS A 61 11.14 8.72 -4.98
N GLU A 62 12.39 8.31 -5.16
CA GLU A 62 13.49 9.20 -5.52
C GLU A 62 13.74 9.26 -7.04
N GLU A 63 13.69 8.11 -7.69
CA GLU A 63 14.13 7.96 -9.08
C GLU A 63 13.00 7.66 -10.06
N LEU A 64 11.93 7.03 -9.61
CA LEU A 64 10.90 6.44 -10.48
C LEU A 64 9.54 7.15 -10.40
N TYR A 65 9.40 8.14 -9.50
CA TYR A 65 8.17 8.89 -9.34
C TYR A 65 7.74 9.58 -10.64
N GLU A 66 8.68 10.20 -11.33
CA GLU A 66 8.43 10.87 -12.62
C GLU A 66 8.04 9.89 -13.74
N LEU A 67 8.43 8.63 -13.60
CA LEU A 67 8.14 7.57 -14.56
C LEU A 67 6.83 6.84 -14.27
N GLY A 68 6.15 7.15 -13.15
CA GLY A 68 4.92 6.47 -12.74
C GLY A 68 5.09 4.98 -12.46
N ILE A 69 6.30 4.54 -12.09
CA ILE A 69 6.59 3.12 -11.87
C ILE A 69 6.18 2.72 -10.46
N LYS A 70 5.40 1.66 -10.37
CA LYS A 70 4.92 1.05 -9.11
C LYS A 70 5.01 -0.48 -9.17
N VAL A 71 4.86 -1.12 -8.01
CA VAL A 71 4.71 -2.57 -7.94
C VAL A 71 3.33 -2.97 -8.46
N GLN A 72 3.28 -3.92 -9.39
CA GLN A 72 2.03 -4.41 -10.00
C GLN A 72 1.48 -5.68 -9.30
N TRP A 73 1.75 -5.81 -8.01
CA TRP A 73 1.23 -6.87 -7.17
C TRP A 73 1.05 -6.38 -5.74
N PHE A 74 0.28 -7.10 -4.95
CA PHE A 74 -0.02 -6.75 -3.56
C PHE A 74 0.20 -7.93 -2.63
N SER A 75 0.53 -7.61 -1.38
CA SER A 75 0.71 -8.60 -0.34
C SER A 75 -0.56 -8.75 0.48
N ILE A 76 -0.92 -9.98 0.81
CA ILE A 76 -1.96 -10.31 1.79
C ILE A 76 -1.31 -10.97 2.99
N TRP A 77 -1.39 -10.31 4.13
CA TRP A 77 -0.95 -10.87 5.41
C TRP A 77 -2.17 -11.38 6.17
N HIS A 78 -2.42 -12.66 6.05
CA HIS A 78 -3.51 -13.33 6.73
C HIS A 78 -3.05 -13.91 8.07
N SER A 79 -3.83 -13.69 9.13
CA SER A 79 -3.65 -14.37 10.41
C SER A 79 -4.98 -14.54 11.12
N VAL A 80 -5.28 -15.73 11.60
CA VAL A 80 -6.45 -15.99 12.45
C VAL A 80 -6.33 -15.24 13.77
N VAL A 81 -5.09 -15.12 14.29
CA VAL A 81 -4.82 -14.44 15.57
C VAL A 81 -4.68 -12.94 15.35
N GLN A 82 -5.39 -12.16 16.19
CA GLN A 82 -5.26 -10.70 16.22
C GLN A 82 -4.02 -10.26 17.03
N GLY A 83 -3.52 -9.06 16.72
CA GLY A 83 -2.42 -8.44 17.48
C GLY A 83 -1.04 -9.03 17.20
N VAL A 84 -0.85 -9.69 16.06
CA VAL A 84 0.45 -10.23 15.60
C VAL A 84 1.39 -9.19 15.00
N GLY A 85 1.15 -7.90 15.16
CA GLY A 85 2.05 -6.84 14.70
C GLY A 85 1.78 -6.27 13.31
N LYS A 86 0.73 -6.70 12.58
CA LYS A 86 0.39 -6.14 11.26
C LYS A 86 0.23 -4.61 11.29
N GLY A 87 -0.52 -4.11 12.29
CA GLY A 87 -0.71 -2.66 12.47
C GLY A 87 0.57 -1.91 12.83
N LEU A 88 1.47 -2.52 13.61
CA LEU A 88 2.76 -1.94 13.90
C LEU A 88 3.60 -1.75 12.64
N PHE A 89 3.58 -2.72 11.73
CA PHE A 89 4.26 -2.61 10.44
C PHE A 89 3.79 -1.37 9.66
N SER A 90 2.49 -1.16 9.55
CA SER A 90 1.96 0.01 8.83
C SER A 90 2.37 1.34 9.46
N GLN A 91 2.46 1.41 10.80
CA GLN A 91 2.92 2.61 11.51
C GLN A 91 4.41 2.88 11.26
N VAL A 92 5.26 1.84 11.31
CA VAL A 92 6.68 1.98 11.00
C VAL A 92 6.89 2.43 9.57
N VAL A 93 6.19 1.82 8.61
CA VAL A 93 6.26 2.24 7.21
C VAL A 93 5.77 3.67 7.03
N GLN A 94 4.70 4.08 7.73
CA GLN A 94 4.25 5.47 7.69
C GLN A 94 5.30 6.44 8.22
N SER A 95 6.02 6.08 9.28
CA SER A 95 7.12 6.90 9.81
C SER A 95 8.29 7.01 8.83
N LEU A 96 8.58 5.95 8.07
CA LEU A 96 9.65 5.93 7.06
C LEU A 96 9.32 6.73 5.81
N PHE A 97 8.07 6.68 5.35
CA PHE A 97 7.65 7.30 4.09
C PHE A 97 7.00 8.68 4.26
N GLY A 98 6.66 9.05 5.49
CA GLY A 98 5.93 10.28 5.80
C GLY A 98 4.41 10.07 5.85
N TYR A 99 3.78 10.79 6.77
CA TYR A 99 2.34 10.63 7.08
C TYR A 99 1.42 10.93 5.90
N ARG A 100 1.83 11.80 5.00
CA ARG A 100 1.01 12.17 3.84
C ARG A 100 1.09 11.15 2.72
N ASN A 101 2.21 10.43 2.63
CA ASN A 101 2.47 9.49 1.55
C ASN A 101 1.91 8.09 1.82
N VAL A 102 1.53 7.82 3.07
CA VAL A 102 1.03 6.51 3.51
C VAL A 102 -0.37 6.62 4.09
N ALA A 103 -1.24 5.72 3.71
CA ALA A 103 -2.54 5.51 4.33
C ALA A 103 -2.50 4.20 5.14
N PRO A 104 -2.31 4.25 6.49
CA PRO A 104 -1.99 3.06 7.29
C PRO A 104 -3.20 2.22 7.66
N ASN A 105 -4.41 2.72 7.44
CA ASN A 105 -5.65 2.04 7.84
C ASN A 105 -6.81 2.47 6.95
N VAL A 106 -6.90 1.86 5.78
CA VAL A 106 -7.98 2.12 4.83
C VAL A 106 -8.93 0.92 4.82
N LYS A 107 -10.23 1.18 4.89
CA LYS A 107 -11.22 0.14 4.67
C LYS A 107 -11.40 -0.06 3.18
N PHE A 108 -11.47 -1.30 2.75
CA PHE A 108 -11.60 -1.65 1.34
C PHE A 108 -12.75 -0.92 0.63
N LYS A 109 -13.91 -0.86 1.27
CA LYS A 109 -15.11 -0.18 0.74
C LYS A 109 -14.93 1.34 0.53
N ASP A 110 -14.02 1.97 1.25
CA ASP A 110 -13.77 3.41 1.15
C ASP A 110 -12.78 3.73 0.01
N MET A 111 -12.11 2.71 -0.51
CA MET A 111 -11.15 2.83 -1.61
C MET A 111 -11.78 2.53 -2.97
N VAL A 112 -12.65 1.53 -3.05
CA VAL A 112 -13.36 1.15 -4.28
C VAL A 112 -14.74 1.82 -4.30
N GLY A 113 -15.09 2.46 -5.41
CA GLY A 113 -16.37 3.14 -5.58
C GLY A 113 -16.26 4.64 -5.92
N ASN A 114 -17.30 5.40 -5.64
CA ASN A 114 -17.45 6.77 -6.17
C ASN A 114 -16.52 7.85 -5.57
N HIS A 115 -15.76 7.56 -4.50
CA HIS A 115 -14.95 8.56 -3.80
C HIS A 115 -13.54 8.05 -3.53
N THR A 116 -12.72 8.09 -4.57
CA THR A 116 -11.32 7.59 -4.53
C THR A 116 -10.30 8.60 -3.99
N THR A 117 -10.74 9.71 -3.38
CA THR A 117 -9.84 10.77 -2.86
C THR A 117 -8.92 10.29 -1.73
N ILE A 118 -9.27 9.19 -1.06
CA ILE A 118 -8.44 8.63 0.02
C ILE A 118 -7.07 8.13 -0.46
N ILE A 119 -6.96 7.80 -1.76
CA ILE A 119 -5.73 7.30 -2.39
C ILE A 119 -4.95 8.40 -3.11
N GLU A 120 -5.53 9.61 -3.22
CA GLU A 120 -4.88 10.74 -3.86
C GLU A 120 -3.55 11.09 -3.20
N GLY A 121 -2.47 11.10 -3.98
CA GLY A 121 -1.12 11.40 -3.50
C GLY A 121 -0.53 10.37 -2.55
N LYS A 122 -1.11 9.17 -2.46
CA LYS A 122 -0.57 8.08 -1.63
C LYS A 122 0.37 7.20 -2.43
N GLN A 123 1.48 6.86 -1.81
CA GLN A 123 2.45 5.90 -2.33
C GLN A 123 2.23 4.50 -1.76
N ILE A 124 1.81 4.42 -0.51
CA ILE A 124 1.57 3.14 0.18
C ILE A 124 0.20 3.17 0.85
N ILE A 125 -0.54 2.09 0.67
CA ILE A 125 -1.87 1.91 1.24
C ILE A 125 -1.93 0.57 1.96
N PHE A 126 -2.30 0.62 3.23
CA PHE A 126 -2.61 -0.55 4.02
C PHE A 126 -4.12 -0.70 4.15
N LEU A 127 -4.62 -1.79 3.59
CA LEU A 127 -6.02 -2.17 3.69
C LEU A 127 -6.21 -3.07 4.90
N ASN A 128 -7.07 -2.67 5.82
CA ASN A 128 -7.37 -3.43 7.01
C ASN A 128 -8.79 -3.99 6.97
N GLU A 129 -8.96 -5.15 7.62
CA GLU A 129 -10.26 -5.78 7.82
C GLU A 129 -11.03 -5.98 6.50
N VAL A 130 -10.31 -6.42 5.47
CA VAL A 130 -10.95 -6.76 4.21
C VAL A 130 -11.73 -8.05 4.42
N VAL A 131 -13.05 -7.91 4.54
CA VAL A 131 -14.00 -9.00 4.59
C VAL A 131 -14.98 -8.76 3.46
N LEU A 132 -14.93 -9.58 2.45
CA LEU A 132 -15.94 -9.58 1.39
C LEU A 132 -16.93 -10.69 1.70
N GLU A 133 -18.19 -10.31 1.85
CA GLU A 133 -19.28 -11.27 2.03
C GLU A 133 -19.32 -12.26 0.86
N ASN A 134 -19.54 -13.52 1.19
CA ASN A 134 -19.42 -14.68 0.32
C ASN A 134 -19.90 -14.47 -1.13
N ASN A 135 -18.94 -14.53 -2.05
CA ASN A 135 -19.07 -14.87 -3.49
C ASN A 135 -20.28 -14.26 -4.23
N THR A 136 -20.69 -13.05 -3.88
CA THR A 136 -21.74 -12.32 -4.58
C THR A 136 -21.19 -11.66 -5.85
N ALA A 137 -22.06 -11.37 -6.82
CA ALA A 137 -21.67 -10.60 -8.01
C ALA A 137 -21.01 -9.26 -7.63
N LYS A 138 -21.46 -8.63 -6.53
CA LYS A 138 -20.88 -7.40 -5.98
C LYS A 138 -19.43 -7.60 -5.51
N THR A 139 -19.14 -8.71 -4.86
CA THR A 139 -17.78 -9.05 -4.40
C THR A 139 -16.80 -9.19 -5.57
N LYS A 140 -17.23 -9.84 -6.65
CA LYS A 140 -16.42 -9.97 -7.88
C LYS A 140 -16.15 -8.63 -8.54
N VAL A 141 -17.14 -7.75 -8.62
CA VAL A 141 -16.97 -6.39 -9.18
C VAL A 141 -15.94 -5.61 -8.35
N LEU A 142 -16.06 -5.59 -7.02
CA LEU A 142 -15.12 -4.90 -6.15
C LEU A 142 -13.70 -5.47 -6.24
N SER A 143 -13.57 -6.79 -6.38
CA SER A 143 -12.24 -7.42 -6.58
C SER A 143 -11.62 -7.02 -7.92
N ASN A 144 -12.42 -6.89 -8.98
CA ASN A 144 -11.92 -6.44 -10.28
C ASN A 144 -11.51 -4.96 -10.24
N GLU A 145 -12.31 -4.09 -9.63
CA GLU A 145 -11.93 -2.68 -9.41
C GLU A 145 -10.60 -2.56 -8.64
N PHE A 146 -10.38 -3.43 -7.66
CA PHE A 146 -9.10 -3.47 -6.93
C PHE A 146 -7.95 -3.96 -7.82
N LYS A 147 -8.19 -4.97 -8.65
CA LYS A 147 -7.20 -5.46 -9.64
C LYS A 147 -6.78 -4.35 -10.60
N ASP A 148 -7.71 -3.51 -11.03
CA ASP A 148 -7.44 -2.35 -11.87
C ASP A 148 -6.59 -1.31 -11.14
N LEU A 149 -6.90 -1.00 -9.88
CA LEU A 149 -6.07 -0.11 -9.06
C LEU A 149 -4.61 -0.58 -8.93
N ILE A 150 -4.37 -1.89 -8.96
CA ILE A 150 -3.02 -2.45 -8.87
C ILE A 150 -2.26 -2.32 -10.19
N THR A 151 -2.92 -2.45 -11.32
CA THR A 151 -2.26 -2.54 -12.62
C THR A 151 -2.27 -1.25 -13.41
N GLU A 152 -3.34 -0.45 -13.32
CA GLU A 152 -3.49 0.75 -14.12
C GLU A 152 -2.44 1.82 -13.77
N PRO A 153 -1.84 2.48 -14.77
CA PRO A 153 -0.83 3.52 -14.55
C PRO A 153 -1.43 4.85 -14.10
N VAL A 154 -2.71 5.05 -14.33
CA VAL A 154 -3.44 6.27 -13.98
C VAL A 154 -4.69 5.94 -13.16
N LEU A 155 -5.10 6.88 -12.33
CA LEU A 155 -6.32 6.82 -11.53
C LEU A 155 -7.24 7.96 -11.89
N TRP A 156 -8.53 7.68 -11.93
CA TRP A 156 -9.58 8.68 -12.00
C TRP A 156 -10.07 8.99 -10.59
N ILE A 157 -9.76 10.20 -10.11
CA ILE A 157 -10.22 10.69 -8.81
C ILE A 157 -11.51 11.47 -9.00
N ASN A 158 -12.50 11.16 -8.18
CA ASN A 158 -13.79 11.84 -8.19
C ASN A 158 -13.97 12.66 -6.89
N PRO A 159 -13.42 13.88 -6.81
CA PRO A 159 -13.54 14.72 -5.64
C PRO A 159 -14.98 15.19 -5.47
N LYS A 160 -15.46 15.27 -4.23
CA LYS A 160 -16.81 15.77 -3.95
C LYS A 160 -16.98 17.20 -4.48
N ASN A 161 -18.03 17.42 -5.28
CA ASN A 161 -18.38 18.70 -5.88
C ASN A 161 -17.31 19.30 -6.81
N LYS A 162 -16.47 18.49 -7.41
CA LYS A 162 -15.48 18.89 -8.41
C LYS A 162 -15.53 17.96 -9.61
N PRO A 163 -15.06 18.39 -10.78
CA PRO A 163 -14.87 17.51 -11.91
C PRO A 163 -13.94 16.35 -11.56
N GLN A 164 -14.17 15.21 -12.22
CA GLN A 164 -13.25 14.08 -12.16
C GLN A 164 -11.89 14.49 -12.74
N ILE A 165 -10.81 14.07 -12.09
CA ILE A 165 -9.45 14.34 -12.52
C ILE A 165 -8.68 13.05 -12.70
N GLU A 166 -7.79 13.05 -13.67
CA GLU A 166 -6.83 11.97 -13.91
C GLU A 166 -5.52 12.29 -13.18
N ILE A 167 -4.99 11.31 -12.44
CA ILE A 167 -3.70 11.44 -11.76
C ILE A 167 -2.84 10.18 -11.97
N PRO A 168 -1.50 10.29 -11.91
CA PRO A 168 -0.63 9.12 -11.90
C PRO A 168 -0.95 8.18 -10.73
N ASN A 169 -1.01 6.89 -11.00
CA ASN A 169 -1.21 5.86 -9.99
C ASN A 169 0.13 5.38 -9.43
N LEU A 170 0.47 5.83 -8.24
CA LEU A 170 1.72 5.49 -7.53
C LEU A 170 1.48 4.55 -6.34
N CYS A 171 0.24 4.08 -6.18
CA CYS A 171 -0.17 3.32 -5.01
C CYS A 171 0.39 1.90 -5.01
N ASN A 172 1.01 1.52 -3.89
CA ASN A 172 1.42 0.16 -3.58
C ASN A 172 0.60 -0.36 -2.40
N PHE A 173 0.13 -1.60 -2.48
CA PHE A 173 -0.88 -2.10 -1.56
C PHE A 173 -0.36 -3.24 -0.68
N TRP A 174 -0.74 -3.19 0.60
CA TRP A 174 -0.70 -4.28 1.57
C TRP A 174 -2.09 -4.51 2.13
N VAL A 175 -2.52 -5.74 2.18
CA VAL A 175 -3.83 -6.16 2.71
C VAL A 175 -3.61 -6.94 3.99
N PHE A 176 -4.23 -6.47 5.08
CA PHE A 176 -4.20 -7.16 6.36
C PHE A 176 -5.58 -7.75 6.65
N SER A 177 -5.62 -9.05 6.90
CA SER A 177 -6.88 -9.72 7.19
C SER A 177 -6.76 -10.74 8.32
N ASN A 178 -7.88 -10.91 9.01
CA ASN A 178 -8.10 -12.01 9.95
C ASN A 178 -9.20 -12.96 9.44
N SER A 179 -9.75 -12.70 8.27
CA SER A 179 -10.74 -13.54 7.60
C SER A 179 -10.06 -14.55 6.70
N ASP A 180 -10.56 -15.77 6.67
CA ASP A 180 -10.09 -16.84 5.78
C ASP A 180 -10.35 -16.52 4.30
N THR A 181 -11.27 -15.60 4.02
CA THR A 181 -11.62 -15.16 2.67
C THR A 181 -11.58 -13.63 2.57
N PRO A 182 -10.37 -13.01 2.63
CA PRO A 182 -10.25 -11.56 2.66
C PRO A 182 -10.69 -10.89 1.35
N LEU A 183 -10.33 -11.49 0.22
CA LEU A 183 -10.64 -11.03 -1.13
C LEU A 183 -11.00 -12.23 -1.99
N TYR A 184 -11.83 -11.99 -3.00
CA TYR A 184 -11.99 -12.97 -4.07
C TYR A 184 -10.76 -12.92 -4.98
N ILE A 185 -9.92 -13.94 -4.87
CA ILE A 185 -8.72 -14.12 -5.68
C ILE A 185 -8.89 -15.41 -6.47
N GLU A 186 -8.68 -15.34 -7.76
CA GLU A 186 -8.63 -16.50 -8.63
C GLU A 186 -7.32 -17.26 -8.39
N ASP A 187 -7.33 -18.58 -8.51
CA ASP A 187 -6.18 -19.44 -8.19
C ASP A 187 -4.92 -19.09 -9.02
N ASP A 188 -5.10 -18.50 -10.19
CA ASP A 188 -4.06 -18.09 -11.11
C ASP A 188 -3.73 -16.58 -11.08
N ASP A 189 -4.25 -15.83 -10.11
CA ASP A 189 -4.01 -14.39 -10.02
C ASP A 189 -2.59 -14.07 -9.57
N ARG A 190 -1.72 -13.79 -10.52
CA ARG A 190 -0.30 -13.44 -10.33
C ARG A 190 -0.05 -12.15 -9.54
N ARG A 191 -1.11 -11.36 -9.25
CA ARG A 191 -1.00 -10.08 -8.53
C ARG A 191 -1.04 -10.24 -7.03
N ALA A 192 -1.51 -11.36 -6.51
CA ALA A 192 -1.66 -11.61 -5.08
C ALA A 192 -0.49 -12.43 -4.53
N PHE A 193 0.25 -11.88 -3.57
CA PHE A 193 1.23 -12.58 -2.77
C PHE A 193 0.66 -12.83 -1.37
N VAL A 194 0.29 -14.08 -1.09
CA VAL A 194 -0.43 -14.45 0.15
C VAL A 194 0.53 -15.03 1.17
N ILE A 195 0.57 -14.42 2.35
CA ILE A 195 1.37 -14.87 3.49
C ILE A 195 0.42 -15.28 4.60
N ASN A 196 0.41 -16.58 4.94
CA ASN A 196 -0.33 -17.11 6.07
C ASN A 196 0.53 -17.07 7.32
N ILE A 197 0.22 -16.17 8.23
CA ILE A 197 0.92 -16.03 9.51
C ILE A 197 0.40 -17.08 10.47
N LYS A 198 1.25 -18.06 10.80
CA LYS A 198 0.90 -19.20 11.66
C LYS A 198 1.24 -18.97 13.13
N HIS A 199 2.00 -17.93 13.44
CA HIS A 199 2.50 -17.70 14.79
C HIS A 199 1.44 -17.03 15.67
N SER A 200 1.27 -17.54 16.89
CA SER A 200 0.50 -16.92 17.95
C SER A 200 1.29 -15.78 18.58
N LYS A 201 0.61 -14.92 19.35
CA LYS A 201 1.28 -13.90 20.17
C LYS A 201 2.43 -14.53 20.95
N GLN A 202 3.62 -13.93 20.86
CA GLN A 202 4.64 -14.18 21.88
C GLN A 202 4.13 -13.54 23.18
N THR A 203 3.89 -14.37 24.18
CA THR A 203 3.64 -13.94 25.57
C THR A 203 4.96 -13.51 26.21
#